data_70e2208a3ad356aba86e91f1383834aa
#
_entry.id   70e2208a3ad356aba86e91f1383834aa
#
_cell.length_a   1.000
_cell.length_b   1.000
_cell.length_c   1.000
_cell.angle_alpha   90.00
_cell.angle_beta   90.00
_cell.angle_gamma   90.00
#
_symmetry.space_group_name_H-M   'P 1'
#
loop_
_entity.id
_entity.type
_entity.pdbx_description
1 polymer ?
#
loop_
_entity_poly.entity_id
_entity_poly.type
_entity_poly.pdbx_seq_one_letter_code
_entity_poly.pdbx_strand_id
1 'polypeptide(L)'
;MKSIGNFKINTIQEIMLVISLAAVILISGFIWIVTQRVVSIHEAKLFLSNAVNVPGNTLHIFIFTLISSVCFILTFCLRNSDIAGYTKVVFITFVIEFVLGLICIVLLNFNYNGILLWTFANALMYLKRNKYMPIVVVIAMISYLLTTHELVKLFINIFDISSYIKTCSQNLQTFIYFIYNVLNLMTVVCFILCCIIIIVSKEEIIEKNLELNKRLEIANTDLQRTNEELEKSLKDNARLAEIKERNRIAREIHDTLG
;
A
#
# COMPACT_ATOMS: atom_id res chain seq x y z
N MET A 1 -21.48 1.06 2.89
CA MET A 1 -20.65 2.26 2.64
C MET A 1 -19.14 2.05 2.78
N LYS A 2 -18.67 0.99 3.48
CA LYS A 2 -17.25 0.60 3.53
C LYS A 2 -16.64 0.26 2.15
N SER A 3 -17.47 0.05 1.11
CA SER A 3 -17.07 -0.46 -0.19
C SER A 3 -16.51 0.60 -1.18
N ILE A 4 -16.99 1.85 -1.15
CA ILE A 4 -16.67 2.82 -2.20
C ILE A 4 -15.25 3.40 -2.06
N GLY A 5 -14.85 3.74 -0.84
CA GLY A 5 -13.49 4.26 -0.59
C GLY A 5 -12.41 3.18 -0.84
N ASN A 6 -12.61 1.97 -0.31
CA ASN A 6 -11.70 0.85 -0.53
C ASN A 6 -11.66 0.42 -2.01
N PHE A 7 -12.79 0.44 -2.71
CA PHE A 7 -12.85 0.14 -4.14
C PHE A 7 -12.00 1.13 -4.96
N LYS A 8 -12.13 2.43 -4.71
CA LYS A 8 -11.32 3.45 -5.41
C LYS A 8 -9.81 3.29 -5.15
N ILE A 9 -9.42 2.97 -3.90
CA ILE A 9 -8.01 2.76 -3.54
C ILE A 9 -7.46 1.53 -4.26
N ASN A 10 -8.15 0.39 -4.19
CA ASN A 10 -7.72 -0.84 -4.84
C ASN A 10 -7.57 -0.66 -6.36
N THR A 11 -8.52 0.01 -7.01
CA THR A 11 -8.47 0.25 -8.46
C THR A 11 -7.24 1.07 -8.87
N ILE A 12 -6.88 2.11 -8.09
CA ILE A 12 -5.68 2.92 -8.41
C ILE A 12 -4.40 2.13 -8.15
N GLN A 13 -4.37 1.30 -7.10
CA GLN A 13 -3.24 0.40 -6.84
C GLN A 13 -3.05 -0.62 -7.97
N GLU A 14 -4.15 -1.20 -8.48
CA GLU A 14 -4.12 -2.09 -9.65
C GLU A 14 -3.57 -1.37 -10.89
N ILE A 15 -4.05 -0.17 -11.18
CA ILE A 15 -3.56 0.65 -12.29
C ILE A 15 -2.06 0.93 -12.12
N MET A 16 -1.63 1.34 -10.94
CA MET A 16 -0.24 1.64 -10.65
C MET A 16 0.65 0.39 -10.78
N LEU A 17 0.17 -0.79 -10.35
CA LEU A 17 0.85 -2.06 -10.52
C LEU A 17 1.04 -2.37 -12.02
N VAL A 18 -0.04 -2.29 -12.79
CA VAL A 18 -0.02 -2.55 -14.24
C VAL A 18 0.97 -1.62 -14.95
N ILE A 19 0.95 -0.32 -14.65
CA ILE A 19 1.88 0.66 -15.25
C ILE A 19 3.33 0.33 -14.88
N SER A 20 3.59 0.03 -13.60
CA SER A 20 4.95 -0.28 -13.12
C SER A 20 5.49 -1.57 -13.74
N LEU A 21 4.67 -2.62 -13.82
CA LEU A 21 5.06 -3.89 -14.45
C LEU A 21 5.23 -3.73 -15.98
N ALA A 22 4.34 -2.99 -16.62
CA ALA A 22 4.48 -2.67 -18.05
C ALA A 22 5.79 -1.93 -18.33
N ALA A 23 6.17 -0.95 -17.51
CA ALA A 23 7.44 -0.24 -17.64
C ALA A 23 8.64 -1.19 -17.51
N VAL A 24 8.66 -2.06 -16.49
CA VAL A 24 9.73 -3.05 -16.29
C VAL A 24 9.87 -3.99 -17.49
N ILE A 25 8.75 -4.53 -17.99
CA ILE A 25 8.73 -5.46 -19.12
C ILE A 25 9.14 -4.75 -20.43
N LEU A 26 8.63 -3.55 -20.69
CA LEU A 26 8.97 -2.79 -21.88
C LEU A 26 10.44 -2.40 -21.92
N ILE A 27 11.01 -1.93 -20.80
CA ILE A 27 12.42 -1.55 -20.73
C ILE A 27 13.33 -2.77 -20.89
N SER A 28 13.05 -3.87 -20.18
CA SER A 28 13.85 -5.10 -20.29
C SER A 28 13.76 -5.72 -21.69
N GLY A 29 12.57 -5.74 -22.29
CA GLY A 29 12.34 -6.21 -23.65
C GLY A 29 13.04 -5.34 -24.68
N PHE A 30 13.01 -4.02 -24.52
CA PHE A 30 13.74 -3.08 -25.36
C PHE A 30 15.26 -3.33 -25.33
N ILE A 31 15.83 -3.46 -24.13
CA ILE A 31 17.26 -3.77 -23.95
C ILE A 31 17.62 -5.08 -24.66
N TRP A 32 16.81 -6.13 -24.50
CA TRP A 32 17.03 -7.41 -25.16
C TRP A 32 16.97 -7.30 -26.68
N ILE A 33 15.92 -6.71 -27.26
CA ILE A 33 15.72 -6.56 -28.72
C ILE A 33 16.86 -5.77 -29.35
N VAL A 34 17.22 -4.62 -28.73
CA VAL A 34 18.30 -3.77 -29.26
C VAL A 34 19.66 -4.49 -29.22
N THR A 35 19.92 -5.23 -28.11
CA THR A 35 21.18 -6.03 -28.06
C THR A 35 21.23 -7.05 -29.16
N GLN A 36 20.14 -7.79 -29.42
CA GLN A 36 20.09 -8.76 -30.51
C GLN A 36 20.32 -8.08 -31.89
N ARG A 37 19.72 -6.91 -32.09
CA ARG A 37 19.90 -6.14 -33.33
C ARG A 37 21.36 -5.68 -33.51
N VAL A 38 21.96 -5.10 -32.47
CA VAL A 38 23.36 -4.62 -32.50
C VAL A 38 24.33 -5.78 -32.83
N VAL A 39 24.09 -6.95 -32.25
CA VAL A 39 24.88 -8.15 -32.52
C VAL A 39 24.70 -8.62 -33.97
N SER A 40 23.48 -8.63 -34.52
CA SER A 40 23.15 -9.11 -35.84
C SER A 40 23.72 -8.22 -36.98
N ILE A 41 23.80 -6.90 -36.74
CA ILE A 41 24.24 -5.91 -37.75
C ILE A 41 25.76 -5.64 -37.69
N HIS A 42 26.50 -6.27 -36.78
CA HIS A 42 27.94 -6.06 -36.55
C HIS A 42 28.31 -4.60 -36.17
N GLU A 43 27.35 -3.77 -35.72
CA GLU A 43 27.58 -2.40 -35.26
C GLU A 43 28.05 -2.32 -33.80
N ALA A 44 28.50 -3.43 -33.23
CA ALA A 44 28.97 -3.52 -31.85
C ALA A 44 30.05 -2.49 -31.47
N LYS A 45 30.92 -2.11 -32.42
CA LYS A 45 31.96 -1.10 -32.17
C LYS A 45 31.39 0.29 -31.89
N LEU A 46 30.38 0.73 -32.61
CA LEU A 46 29.70 2.00 -32.44
C LEU A 46 28.88 2.03 -31.13
N PHE A 47 28.25 0.91 -30.81
CA PHE A 47 27.53 0.75 -29.54
C PHE A 47 28.51 0.79 -28.36
N LEU A 48 29.58 0.00 -28.39
CA LEU A 48 30.59 -0.08 -27.33
C LEU A 48 31.37 1.23 -27.14
N SER A 49 31.53 2.05 -28.19
CA SER A 49 32.14 3.39 -28.04
C SER A 49 31.25 4.38 -27.25
N ASN A 50 29.95 4.16 -27.25
CA ASN A 50 28.97 5.02 -26.56
C ASN A 50 28.48 4.44 -25.22
N ALA A 51 28.66 3.14 -24.98
CA ALA A 51 28.23 2.46 -23.79
C ALA A 51 29.38 2.37 -22.77
N VAL A 52 29.18 2.98 -21.60
CA VAL A 52 30.16 2.94 -20.50
C VAL A 52 30.23 1.53 -19.90
N ASN A 53 29.11 0.80 -19.90
CA ASN A 53 29.03 -0.59 -19.44
C ASN A 53 27.96 -1.33 -20.25
N VAL A 54 28.13 -2.64 -20.41
CA VAL A 54 27.20 -3.49 -21.16
C VAL A 54 26.63 -4.55 -20.19
N PRO A 55 25.32 -4.74 -20.13
CA PRO A 55 24.75 -5.79 -19.30
C PRO A 55 25.17 -7.15 -19.85
N GLY A 56 25.29 -8.13 -18.98
CA GLY A 56 25.62 -9.51 -19.36
C GLY A 56 24.57 -10.11 -20.31
N ASN A 57 24.02 -11.25 -20.00
CA ASN A 57 23.00 -11.86 -20.88
C ASN A 57 21.64 -11.15 -20.77
N THR A 58 21.31 -10.33 -21.77
CA THR A 58 20.06 -9.53 -21.81
C THR A 58 18.79 -10.37 -21.90
N LEU A 59 18.87 -11.60 -22.46
CA LEU A 59 17.77 -12.55 -22.47
C LEU A 59 17.42 -12.98 -21.04
N HIS A 60 18.44 -13.28 -20.21
CA HIS A 60 18.22 -13.64 -18.82
C HIS A 60 17.60 -12.47 -18.04
N ILE A 61 18.02 -11.23 -18.27
CA ILE A 61 17.41 -10.04 -17.67
C ILE A 61 15.91 -10.00 -17.99
N PHE A 62 15.55 -10.18 -19.27
CA PHE A 62 14.15 -10.18 -19.69
C PHE A 62 13.33 -11.32 -19.04
N ILE A 63 13.88 -12.54 -19.01
CA ILE A 63 13.20 -13.69 -18.38
C ILE A 63 13.00 -13.45 -16.87
N PHE A 64 14.03 -13.01 -16.16
CA PHE A 64 13.92 -12.75 -14.71
C PHE A 64 12.98 -11.61 -14.40
N THR A 65 12.88 -10.56 -15.21
CA THR A 65 11.90 -9.50 -15.03
C THR A 65 10.47 -9.99 -15.26
N LEU A 66 10.24 -10.91 -16.20
CA LEU A 66 8.93 -11.56 -16.39
C LEU A 66 8.54 -12.42 -15.19
N ILE A 67 9.48 -13.25 -14.69
CA ILE A 67 9.22 -14.07 -13.49
C ILE A 67 8.91 -13.18 -12.29
N SER A 68 9.70 -12.13 -12.07
CA SER A 68 9.44 -11.17 -10.99
C SER A 68 8.07 -10.50 -11.12
N SER A 69 7.65 -10.15 -12.34
CA SER A 69 6.33 -9.55 -12.59
C SER A 69 5.19 -10.50 -12.22
N VAL A 70 5.31 -11.78 -12.53
CA VAL A 70 4.35 -12.82 -12.10
C VAL A 70 4.32 -12.94 -10.58
N CYS A 71 5.50 -12.94 -9.92
CA CYS A 71 5.57 -12.97 -8.46
C CYS A 71 4.92 -11.74 -7.81
N PHE A 72 5.06 -10.55 -8.39
CA PHE A 72 4.36 -9.33 -7.92
C PHE A 72 2.85 -9.48 -8.00
N ILE A 73 2.32 -10.01 -9.09
CA ILE A 73 0.88 -10.24 -9.25
C ILE A 73 0.39 -11.26 -8.20
N LEU A 74 1.13 -12.35 -7.99
CA LEU A 74 0.78 -13.36 -7.01
C LEU A 74 0.76 -12.81 -5.58
N THR A 75 1.78 -12.01 -5.19
CA THR A 75 1.82 -11.38 -3.85
C THR A 75 0.69 -10.39 -3.66
N PHE A 76 0.33 -9.63 -4.68
CA PHE A 76 -0.82 -8.73 -4.67
C PHE A 76 -2.14 -9.49 -4.52
N CYS A 77 -2.35 -10.57 -5.26
CA CYS A 77 -3.55 -11.43 -5.14
C CYS A 77 -3.65 -12.09 -3.76
N LEU A 78 -2.53 -12.61 -3.23
CA LEU A 78 -2.48 -13.19 -1.88
C LEU A 78 -2.84 -12.18 -0.79
N ARG A 79 -2.39 -10.94 -0.93
CA ARG A 79 -2.71 -9.88 0.01
C ARG A 79 -4.18 -9.46 -0.01
N ASN A 80 -4.81 -9.51 -1.18
CA ASN A 80 -6.23 -9.17 -1.35
C ASN A 80 -7.18 -10.34 -1.02
N SER A 81 -6.65 -11.54 -0.77
CA SER A 81 -7.43 -12.71 -0.36
C SER A 81 -7.79 -12.65 1.13
N ASP A 82 -8.77 -13.47 1.55
CA ASP A 82 -9.22 -13.60 2.95
C ASP A 82 -8.09 -14.06 3.90
N ILE A 83 -7.05 -14.70 3.36
CA ILE A 83 -5.84 -15.11 4.09
C ILE A 83 -5.07 -13.90 4.66
N ALA A 84 -5.20 -12.73 4.04
CA ALA A 84 -4.60 -11.48 4.51
C ALA A 84 -5.18 -10.97 5.86
N GLY A 85 -6.14 -11.68 6.48
CA GLY A 85 -6.59 -11.44 7.86
C GLY A 85 -5.43 -11.41 8.87
N TYR A 86 -4.37 -12.18 8.62
CA TYR A 86 -3.18 -12.28 9.47
C TYR A 86 -2.18 -11.17 9.18
N THR A 87 -1.90 -10.32 10.17
CA THR A 87 -0.92 -9.22 10.06
C THR A 87 0.48 -9.67 9.65
N LYS A 88 0.86 -10.89 10.01
CA LYS A 88 2.15 -11.51 9.63
C LYS A 88 2.24 -11.78 8.13
N VAL A 89 1.17 -12.28 7.51
CA VAL A 89 1.13 -12.56 6.07
C VAL A 89 1.29 -11.27 5.28
N VAL A 90 0.59 -10.21 5.66
CA VAL A 90 0.71 -8.90 5.04
C VAL A 90 2.14 -8.37 5.13
N PHE A 91 2.80 -8.51 6.28
CA PHE A 91 4.19 -8.06 6.44
C PHE A 91 5.15 -8.86 5.56
N ILE A 92 5.02 -10.19 5.52
CA ILE A 92 5.87 -11.06 4.68
C ILE A 92 5.71 -10.73 3.19
N THR A 93 4.48 -10.53 2.72
CA THR A 93 4.24 -10.14 1.31
C THR A 93 4.91 -8.83 0.96
N PHE A 94 4.91 -7.83 1.85
CA PHE A 94 5.66 -6.58 1.64
C PHE A 94 7.16 -6.76 1.54
N VAL A 95 7.74 -7.60 2.42
CA VAL A 95 9.18 -7.88 2.37
C VAL A 95 9.54 -8.55 1.04
N ILE A 96 8.74 -9.50 0.59
CA ILE A 96 8.93 -10.18 -0.69
C ILE A 96 8.84 -9.17 -1.85
N GLU A 97 7.80 -8.35 -1.90
CA GLU A 97 7.62 -7.31 -2.93
C GLU A 97 8.78 -6.32 -2.95
N PHE A 98 9.25 -5.89 -1.79
CA PHE A 98 10.37 -4.97 -1.67
C PHE A 98 11.66 -5.59 -2.22
N VAL A 99 11.97 -6.82 -1.85
CA VAL A 99 13.16 -7.55 -2.35
C VAL A 99 13.07 -7.78 -3.85
N LEU A 100 11.92 -8.21 -4.36
CA LEU A 100 11.69 -8.37 -5.80
C LEU A 100 11.85 -7.05 -6.55
N GLY A 101 11.35 -5.95 -5.98
CA GLY A 101 11.52 -4.60 -6.54
C GLY A 101 12.98 -4.20 -6.66
N LEU A 102 13.79 -4.44 -5.63
CA LEU A 102 15.23 -4.19 -5.67
C LEU A 102 15.94 -5.07 -6.72
N ILE A 103 15.56 -6.34 -6.81
CA ILE A 103 16.11 -7.24 -7.84
C ILE A 103 15.78 -6.70 -9.24
N CYS A 104 14.55 -6.29 -9.51
CA CYS A 104 14.17 -5.69 -10.79
C CYS A 104 14.99 -4.44 -11.11
N ILE A 105 15.20 -3.56 -10.14
CA ILE A 105 15.99 -2.33 -10.33
C ILE A 105 17.44 -2.65 -10.68
N VAL A 106 18.05 -3.60 -9.97
CA VAL A 106 19.43 -4.04 -10.26
C VAL A 106 19.53 -4.70 -11.63
N LEU A 107 18.58 -5.55 -12.00
CA LEU A 107 18.52 -6.17 -13.33
C LEU A 107 18.37 -5.14 -14.45
N LEU A 108 17.59 -4.09 -14.24
CA LEU A 108 17.41 -2.96 -15.16
C LEU A 108 18.57 -1.94 -15.07
N ASN A 109 19.58 -2.22 -14.23
CA ASN A 109 20.73 -1.35 -14.03
C ASN A 109 20.32 0.08 -13.63
N PHE A 110 19.36 0.17 -12.72
CA PHE A 110 18.82 1.42 -12.16
C PHE A 110 18.14 2.37 -13.17
N ASN A 111 17.84 1.90 -14.38
CA ASN A 111 17.15 2.71 -15.38
C ASN A 111 15.67 2.95 -15.07
N TYR A 112 15.08 2.17 -14.16
CA TYR A 112 13.69 2.36 -13.69
C TYR A 112 13.55 1.93 -12.24
N ASN A 113 13.13 2.85 -11.38
CA ASN A 113 12.90 2.61 -9.96
C ASN A 113 11.44 2.81 -9.52
N GLY A 114 10.53 3.10 -10.45
CA GLY A 114 9.11 3.36 -10.18
C GLY A 114 8.38 2.20 -9.48
N ILE A 115 8.89 0.98 -9.59
CA ILE A 115 8.31 -0.19 -8.90
C ILE A 115 8.39 -0.06 -7.37
N LEU A 116 9.38 0.66 -6.82
CA LEU A 116 9.45 0.95 -5.38
C LEU A 116 8.36 1.93 -4.93
N LEU A 117 7.91 2.85 -5.78
CA LEU A 117 6.80 3.73 -5.46
C LEU A 117 5.51 2.95 -5.24
N TRP A 118 5.30 1.87 -6.02
CA TRP A 118 4.17 0.98 -5.82
C TRP A 118 4.24 0.24 -4.49
N THR A 119 5.39 -0.33 -4.12
CA THR A 119 5.57 -0.98 -2.82
C THR A 119 5.40 -0.01 -1.66
N PHE A 120 5.87 1.24 -1.83
CA PHE A 120 5.70 2.30 -0.87
C PHE A 120 4.23 2.72 -0.70
N ALA A 121 3.48 2.93 -1.80
CA ALA A 121 2.05 3.23 -1.76
C ALA A 121 1.25 2.15 -1.02
N ASN A 122 1.56 0.88 -1.29
CA ASN A 122 0.98 -0.25 -0.59
C ASN A 122 1.29 -0.26 0.91
N ALA A 123 2.55 -0.02 1.29
CA ALA A 123 2.96 0.02 2.68
C ALA A 123 2.22 1.13 3.46
N LEU A 124 1.99 2.30 2.85
CA LEU A 124 1.24 3.40 3.45
C LEU A 124 -0.21 3.01 3.82
N MET A 125 -0.85 2.18 3.02
CA MET A 125 -2.22 1.72 3.30
C MET A 125 -2.30 0.89 4.59
N TYR A 126 -1.28 0.09 4.87
CA TYR A 126 -1.24 -0.84 6.01
C TYR A 126 -0.51 -0.31 7.25
N LEU A 127 -0.12 0.97 7.27
CA LEU A 127 0.66 1.61 8.36
C LEU A 127 0.11 1.34 9.77
N LYS A 128 -1.22 1.40 9.96
CA LYS A 128 -1.85 1.18 11.27
C LYS A 128 -2.02 -0.29 11.64
N ARG A 129 -1.88 -1.21 10.70
CA ARG A 129 -2.16 -2.63 10.92
C ARG A 129 -0.99 -3.38 11.58
N ASN A 130 0.25 -2.89 11.42
CA ASN A 130 1.43 -3.50 12.00
C ASN A 130 2.38 -2.42 12.53
N LYS A 131 2.88 -2.58 13.76
CA LYS A 131 3.82 -1.65 14.42
C LYS A 131 5.14 -1.46 13.66
N TYR A 132 5.54 -2.41 12.81
CA TYR A 132 6.76 -2.34 12.00
C TYR A 132 6.58 -1.63 10.65
N MET A 133 5.33 -1.34 10.22
CA MET A 133 5.06 -0.69 8.94
C MET A 133 5.70 0.71 8.78
N PRO A 134 5.76 1.57 9.80
CA PRO A 134 6.46 2.86 9.66
C PRO A 134 7.92 2.69 9.26
N ILE A 135 8.59 1.67 9.79
CA ILE A 135 10.00 1.38 9.47
C ILE A 135 10.11 0.93 8.00
N VAL A 136 9.21 0.06 7.54
CA VAL A 136 9.16 -0.39 6.12
C VAL A 136 8.97 0.80 5.18
N VAL A 137 8.08 1.72 5.52
CA VAL A 137 7.83 2.94 4.73
C VAL A 137 9.08 3.80 4.62
N VAL A 138 9.77 4.04 5.74
CA VAL A 138 11.01 4.83 5.75
C VAL A 138 12.10 4.14 4.93
N ILE A 139 12.28 2.83 5.08
CA ILE A 139 13.26 2.06 4.30
C ILE A 139 12.93 2.12 2.81
N ALA A 140 11.67 1.94 2.42
CA ALA A 140 11.25 2.00 1.03
C ALA A 140 11.49 3.38 0.42
N MET A 141 11.22 4.45 1.16
CA MET A 141 11.48 5.83 0.73
C MET A 141 12.98 6.10 0.54
N ILE A 142 13.81 5.70 1.49
CA ILE A 142 15.27 5.85 1.40
C ILE A 142 15.80 5.04 0.21
N SER A 143 15.33 3.80 0.06
CA SER A 143 15.73 2.94 -1.06
C SER A 143 15.35 3.53 -2.42
N TYR A 144 14.15 4.13 -2.53
CA TYR A 144 13.72 4.82 -3.75
C TYR A 144 14.67 5.97 -4.11
N LEU A 145 15.05 6.80 -3.11
CA LEU A 145 15.98 7.90 -3.33
C LEU A 145 17.37 7.41 -3.71
N LEU A 146 17.89 6.39 -3.03
CA LEU A 146 19.22 5.84 -3.29
C LEU A 146 19.32 5.09 -4.63
N THR A 147 18.22 4.54 -5.13
CA THR A 147 18.18 3.82 -6.41
C THR A 147 17.93 4.72 -7.62
N THR A 148 17.94 6.04 -7.45
CA THR A 148 17.83 6.98 -8.56
C THR A 148 19.06 6.84 -9.45
N HIS A 149 18.85 6.66 -10.75
CA HIS A 149 19.92 6.43 -11.74
C HIS A 149 21.07 7.43 -11.63
N GLU A 150 20.76 8.71 -11.50
CA GLU A 150 21.76 9.77 -11.39
C GLU A 150 22.64 9.65 -10.13
N LEU A 151 22.05 9.25 -8.98
CA LEU A 151 22.83 9.04 -7.76
C LEU A 151 23.71 7.81 -7.85
N VAL A 152 23.19 6.69 -8.38
CA VAL A 152 23.95 5.45 -8.49
C VAL A 152 25.11 5.61 -9.47
N LYS A 153 24.92 6.35 -10.55
CA LYS A 153 25.95 6.65 -11.55
C LYS A 153 27.16 7.38 -10.97
N LEU A 154 27.00 8.12 -9.86
CA LEU A 154 28.13 8.76 -9.16
C LEU A 154 29.08 7.76 -8.49
N PHE A 155 28.56 6.57 -8.12
CA PHE A 155 29.31 5.58 -7.34
C PHE A 155 29.70 4.33 -8.16
N ILE A 156 28.88 3.97 -9.15
CA ILE A 156 29.01 2.73 -9.92
C ILE A 156 28.88 3.05 -11.41
N ASN A 157 29.73 2.45 -12.21
CA ASN A 157 29.61 2.50 -13.66
C ASN A 157 28.42 1.64 -14.10
N ILE A 158 27.27 2.27 -14.30
CA ILE A 158 26.06 1.64 -14.80
C ILE A 158 25.85 2.01 -16.27
N PHE A 159 25.20 1.10 -17.04
CA PHE A 159 24.81 1.47 -18.39
C PHE A 159 23.55 2.35 -18.35
N ASP A 160 23.51 3.30 -19.28
CA ASP A 160 22.36 4.18 -19.44
C ASP A 160 21.51 3.68 -20.64
N ILE A 161 20.20 3.62 -20.45
CA ILE A 161 19.25 3.29 -21.52
C ILE A 161 19.39 4.21 -22.73
N SER A 162 19.85 5.44 -22.52
CA SER A 162 20.12 6.40 -23.60
C SER A 162 21.12 5.87 -24.62
N SER A 163 22.09 5.07 -24.20
CA SER A 163 23.08 4.43 -25.11
C SER A 163 22.41 3.45 -26.06
N TYR A 164 21.40 2.71 -25.58
CA TYR A 164 20.60 1.80 -26.41
C TYR A 164 19.67 2.57 -27.36
N ILE A 165 19.07 3.64 -26.90
CA ILE A 165 18.16 4.47 -27.70
C ILE A 165 18.92 5.12 -28.87
N LYS A 166 20.17 5.57 -28.66
CA LYS A 166 21.02 6.17 -29.68
C LYS A 166 21.36 5.24 -30.85
N THR A 167 21.21 3.93 -30.69
CA THR A 167 21.37 2.97 -31.79
C THR A 167 20.19 2.89 -32.75
N CYS A 168 19.06 3.47 -32.38
CA CYS A 168 17.85 3.49 -33.17
C CYS A 168 17.86 4.67 -34.16
N SER A 169 16.99 4.64 -35.19
CA SER A 169 16.78 5.77 -36.09
C SER A 169 16.22 6.99 -35.33
N GLN A 170 16.52 8.19 -35.80
CA GLN A 170 16.19 9.45 -35.10
C GLN A 170 14.69 9.57 -34.71
N ASN A 171 13.79 9.16 -35.59
CA ASN A 171 12.33 9.18 -35.28
C ASN A 171 11.99 8.19 -34.18
N LEU A 172 12.59 7.00 -34.17
CA LEU A 172 12.38 6.00 -33.11
C LEU A 172 12.99 6.45 -31.78
N GLN A 173 14.13 7.14 -31.79
CA GLN A 173 14.72 7.69 -30.56
C GLN A 173 13.75 8.61 -29.86
N THR A 174 13.19 9.60 -30.58
CA THR A 174 12.22 10.55 -30.02
C THR A 174 11.00 9.84 -29.44
N PHE A 175 10.47 8.84 -30.17
CA PHE A 175 9.30 8.07 -29.73
C PHE A 175 9.58 7.23 -28.48
N ILE A 176 10.72 6.58 -28.40
CA ILE A 176 11.10 5.75 -27.24
C ILE A 176 11.35 6.63 -26.03
N TYR A 177 12.05 7.78 -26.16
CA TYR A 177 12.21 8.73 -25.07
C TYR A 177 10.87 9.27 -24.58
N PHE A 178 9.94 9.56 -25.49
CA PHE A 178 8.59 9.98 -25.12
C PHE A 178 7.89 8.92 -24.28
N ILE A 179 7.84 7.67 -24.74
CA ILE A 179 7.21 6.56 -23.98
C ILE A 179 7.87 6.38 -22.62
N TYR A 180 9.19 6.36 -22.57
CA TYR A 180 9.95 6.19 -21.34
C TYR A 180 9.61 7.30 -20.31
N ASN A 181 9.60 8.55 -20.74
CA ASN A 181 9.25 9.67 -19.87
C ASN A 181 7.78 9.65 -19.45
N VAL A 182 6.86 9.28 -20.33
CA VAL A 182 5.43 9.12 -20.01
C VAL A 182 5.23 8.03 -18.96
N LEU A 183 5.88 6.87 -19.09
CA LEU A 183 5.76 5.79 -18.11
C LEU A 183 6.29 6.22 -16.72
N ASN A 184 7.42 6.91 -16.67
CA ASN A 184 7.96 7.45 -15.43
C ASN A 184 7.01 8.50 -14.80
N LEU A 185 6.49 9.42 -15.61
CA LEU A 185 5.55 10.44 -15.15
C LEU A 185 4.25 9.81 -14.62
N MET A 186 3.70 8.85 -15.36
CA MET A 186 2.46 8.16 -14.96
C MET A 186 2.61 7.42 -13.63
N THR A 187 3.73 6.75 -13.38
CA THR A 187 3.97 6.11 -12.08
C THR A 187 4.00 7.11 -10.92
N VAL A 188 4.66 8.26 -11.11
CA VAL A 188 4.69 9.32 -10.08
C VAL A 188 3.30 9.92 -9.87
N VAL A 189 2.56 10.22 -10.93
CA VAL A 189 1.18 10.75 -10.84
C VAL A 189 0.26 9.75 -10.12
N CYS A 190 0.30 8.47 -10.48
CA CYS A 190 -0.47 7.44 -9.80
C CYS A 190 -0.11 7.32 -8.32
N PHE A 191 1.18 7.42 -7.98
CA PHE A 191 1.64 7.43 -6.60
C PHE A 191 1.06 8.62 -5.81
N ILE A 192 1.12 9.83 -6.36
CA ILE A 192 0.55 11.03 -5.72
C ILE A 192 -0.96 10.86 -5.53
N LEU A 193 -1.68 10.36 -6.54
CA LEU A 193 -3.12 10.09 -6.43
C LEU A 193 -3.42 9.05 -5.35
N CYS A 194 -2.64 7.97 -5.26
CA CYS A 194 -2.75 7.00 -4.17
C CYS A 194 -2.59 7.67 -2.79
N CYS A 195 -1.57 8.50 -2.62
CA CYS A 195 -1.32 9.21 -1.37
C CYS A 195 -2.50 10.12 -0.99
N ILE A 196 -3.01 10.92 -1.93
CA ILE A 196 -4.16 11.81 -1.71
C ILE A 196 -5.39 11.00 -1.26
N ILE A 197 -5.71 9.92 -1.97
CA ILE A 197 -6.89 9.10 -1.64
C ILE A 197 -6.74 8.41 -0.28
N ILE A 198 -5.54 7.94 0.06
CA ILE A 198 -5.26 7.35 1.37
C ILE A 198 -5.49 8.39 2.49
N ILE A 199 -5.03 9.64 2.30
CA ILE A 199 -5.20 10.73 3.27
C ILE A 199 -6.68 11.03 3.45
N VAL A 200 -7.41 11.30 2.37
CA VAL A 200 -8.85 11.63 2.40
C VAL A 200 -9.67 10.50 3.03
N SER A 201 -9.39 9.24 2.68
CA SER A 201 -10.07 8.09 3.27
C SER A 201 -9.80 7.95 4.77
N LYS A 202 -8.61 8.31 5.24
CA LYS A 202 -8.29 8.30 6.68
C LYS A 202 -9.00 9.41 7.43
N GLU A 203 -9.12 10.60 6.87
CA GLU A 203 -9.86 11.71 7.47
C GLU A 203 -11.34 11.34 7.66
N GLU A 204 -11.98 10.77 6.65
CA GLU A 204 -13.38 10.31 6.73
C GLU A 204 -13.58 9.26 7.86
N ILE A 205 -12.63 8.33 8.01
CA ILE A 205 -12.68 7.33 9.09
C ILE A 205 -12.52 7.97 10.48
N ILE A 206 -11.63 8.95 10.59
CA ILE A 206 -11.39 9.67 11.86
C ILE A 206 -12.66 10.43 12.26
N GLU A 207 -13.29 11.13 11.34
CA GLU A 207 -14.53 11.89 11.59
C GLU A 207 -15.67 10.95 12.03
N LYS A 208 -15.86 9.82 11.35
CA LYS A 208 -16.86 8.81 11.76
C LYS A 208 -16.58 8.22 13.13
N ASN A 209 -15.31 7.96 13.46
CA ASN A 209 -14.95 7.47 14.79
C ASN A 209 -15.22 8.51 15.89
N LEU A 210 -14.99 9.80 15.62
CA LEU A 210 -15.31 10.89 16.52
C LEU A 210 -16.83 11.00 16.78
N GLU A 211 -17.62 10.90 15.72
CA GLU A 211 -19.09 10.88 15.84
C GLU A 211 -19.57 9.67 16.64
N LEU A 212 -19.03 8.48 16.36
CA LEU A 212 -19.37 7.25 17.08
C LEU A 212 -19.02 7.36 18.57
N ASN A 213 -17.85 7.90 18.90
CA ASN A 213 -17.44 8.10 20.29
C ASN A 213 -18.37 9.08 21.03
N LYS A 214 -18.81 10.17 20.39
CA LYS A 214 -19.80 11.10 20.97
C LYS A 214 -21.13 10.40 21.24
N ARG A 215 -21.61 9.56 20.31
CA ARG A 215 -22.85 8.79 20.51
C ARG A 215 -22.72 7.78 21.64
N LEU A 216 -21.56 7.13 21.78
CA LEU A 216 -21.29 6.21 22.91
C LEU A 216 -21.25 6.95 24.24
N GLU A 217 -20.69 8.14 24.32
CA GLU A 217 -20.64 8.97 25.52
C GLU A 217 -22.07 9.38 25.96
N ILE A 218 -22.90 9.84 25.01
CA ILE A 218 -24.31 10.17 25.29
C ILE A 218 -25.08 8.93 25.80
N ALA A 219 -24.95 7.80 25.10
CA ALA A 219 -25.62 6.57 25.50
C ALA A 219 -25.18 6.08 26.89
N ASN A 220 -23.89 6.25 27.23
CA ASN A 220 -23.35 5.88 28.53
C ASN A 220 -23.89 6.80 29.66
N THR A 221 -23.99 8.10 29.40
CA THR A 221 -24.57 9.05 30.34
C THR A 221 -26.10 8.78 30.59
N ASP A 222 -26.82 8.44 29.51
CA ASP A 222 -28.26 8.08 29.63
C ASP A 222 -28.47 6.77 30.42
N LEU A 223 -27.60 5.76 30.17
CA LEU A 223 -27.59 4.50 30.93
C LEU A 223 -27.31 4.76 32.41
N GLN A 224 -26.36 5.60 32.75
CA GLN A 224 -26.02 5.94 34.13
C GLN A 224 -27.19 6.62 34.82
N ARG A 225 -27.82 7.59 34.14
CA ARG A 225 -29.03 8.26 34.67
C ARG A 225 -30.19 7.28 34.91
N THR A 226 -30.43 6.38 33.94
CA THR A 226 -31.48 5.37 34.06
C THR A 226 -31.24 4.43 35.26
N ASN A 227 -29.98 4.03 35.47
CA ASN A 227 -29.57 3.20 36.61
C ASN A 227 -29.81 3.93 37.95
N GLU A 228 -29.46 5.23 38.03
CA GLU A 228 -29.72 6.05 39.25
C GLU A 228 -31.22 6.17 39.53
N GLU A 229 -32.04 6.40 38.48
CA GLU A 229 -33.50 6.44 38.61
C GLU A 229 -34.08 5.08 39.05
N LEU A 230 -33.55 3.97 38.52
CA LEU A 230 -33.95 2.62 38.90
C LEU A 230 -33.60 2.32 40.36
N GLU A 231 -32.38 2.64 40.81
CA GLU A 231 -31.97 2.48 42.21
C GLU A 231 -32.84 3.26 43.15
N LYS A 232 -33.22 4.50 42.79
CA LYS A 232 -34.14 5.32 43.58
C LYS A 232 -35.52 4.67 43.67
N SER A 233 -36.05 4.21 42.53
CA SER A 233 -37.36 3.52 42.49
C SER A 233 -37.36 2.23 43.34
N LEU A 234 -36.28 1.45 43.31
CA LEU A 234 -36.12 0.25 44.14
C LEU A 234 -36.12 0.59 45.64
N LYS A 235 -35.41 1.65 46.05
CA LYS A 235 -35.39 2.11 47.44
C LYS A 235 -36.80 2.57 47.90
N ASP A 236 -37.51 3.33 47.07
CA ASP A 236 -38.87 3.79 47.36
C ASP A 236 -39.85 2.62 47.46
N ASN A 237 -39.76 1.63 46.56
CA ASN A 237 -40.56 0.42 46.61
C ASN A 237 -40.30 -0.43 47.88
N ALA A 238 -39.02 -0.59 48.25
CA ALA A 238 -38.66 -1.28 49.48
C ALA A 238 -39.26 -0.60 50.74
N ARG A 239 -39.20 0.76 50.79
CA ARG A 239 -39.80 1.55 51.90
C ARG A 239 -41.31 1.40 51.95
N LEU A 240 -41.95 1.41 50.76
CA LEU A 240 -43.42 1.19 50.69
C LEU A 240 -43.80 -0.22 51.13
N ALA A 241 -43.04 -1.24 50.81
CA ALA A 241 -43.24 -2.61 51.24
C ALA A 241 -43.10 -2.73 52.77
N GLU A 242 -42.12 -2.08 53.39
CA GLU A 242 -41.89 -2.05 54.80
C GLU A 242 -43.11 -1.37 55.58
N ILE A 243 -43.57 -0.25 55.04
CA ILE A 243 -44.72 0.46 55.61
C ILE A 243 -46.01 -0.41 55.54
N LYS A 244 -46.24 -1.09 54.40
CA LYS A 244 -47.37 -2.00 54.22
C LYS A 244 -47.35 -3.16 55.22
N GLU A 245 -46.14 -3.76 55.34
CA GLU A 245 -45.98 -4.88 56.30
C GLU A 245 -46.21 -4.43 57.76
N ARG A 246 -45.67 -3.28 58.14
CA ARG A 246 -45.85 -2.69 59.44
C ARG A 246 -47.34 -2.41 59.73
N ASN A 247 -48.10 -1.90 58.75
CA ASN A 247 -49.54 -1.67 58.85
C ASN A 247 -50.35 -2.99 58.89
N ARG A 248 -49.87 -4.04 58.22
CA ARG A 248 -50.47 -5.40 58.30
C ARG A 248 -50.35 -5.96 59.74
N ILE A 249 -49.10 -5.94 60.27
CA ILE A 249 -48.80 -6.42 61.61
C ILE A 249 -49.60 -5.65 62.65
N ALA A 250 -49.71 -4.31 62.55
CA ALA A 250 -50.52 -3.49 63.49
C ALA A 250 -52.03 -3.86 63.52
N ARG A 251 -52.58 -4.20 62.33
CA ARG A 251 -53.94 -4.70 62.19
C ARG A 251 -54.16 -6.08 62.86
N GLU A 252 -53.18 -7.02 62.52
CA GLU A 252 -53.25 -8.36 63.15
C GLU A 252 -53.16 -8.32 64.67
N ILE A 253 -52.36 -7.41 65.25
CA ILE A 253 -52.25 -7.21 66.67
C ILE A 253 -53.59 -6.63 67.27
N HIS A 254 -54.18 -5.63 66.58
CA HIS A 254 -55.45 -5.05 67.00
C HIS A 254 -56.56 -6.08 66.95
N ASP A 255 -56.62 -6.93 65.91
CA ASP A 255 -57.72 -7.94 65.78
C ASP A 255 -57.53 -9.16 66.70
N THR A 256 -56.36 -9.35 67.29
CA THR A 256 -56.05 -10.48 68.20
C THR A 256 -56.18 -10.07 69.69
N LEU A 257 -56.04 -8.78 69.99
CA LEU A 257 -56.09 -8.25 71.35
C LEU A 257 -57.39 -7.45 71.70
N GLY A 258 -58.25 -7.15 70.75
CA GLY A 258 -59.55 -6.52 70.88
C GLY A 258 -60.67 -7.53 70.82
#